data_b73cf4739e6e93b4e9e39ae0b948ba3b
#
_entry.id   b73cf4739e6e93b4e9e39ae0b948ba3b
#
_cell.length_a   1.000
_cell.length_b   1.000
_cell.length_c   1.000
_cell.angle_alpha   90.00
_cell.angle_beta   90.00
_cell.angle_gamma   90.00
#
_symmetry.space_group_name_H-M   'P 1'
#
loop_
_entity.id
_entity.type
_entity.pdbx_description
1 polymer ?
#
loop_
_entity_poly.entity_id
_entity_poly.type
_entity_poly.pdbx_seq_one_letter_code
_entity_poly.pdbx_strand_id
1 'polypeptide(L)'
;MYGQTVAVRQVDLEVVDPLYCCLLGPSGCGKTSLLRMIAGHEEISSGAVLIDGHDVSVLAPAARPTSMMFQNYALFPHLTVLDNVAFALKIKGLGKAERHDQAFTMLQNVQLRDLAGGYPNQLSGGQQQRVALARALITQPKILLLDEPLSALDPFLRIEMRAELKELQRRLGITFIHVTHSQDEAMALADLVLVMNDGVVEQTGSPMEIFNKPRNAFVANFIGGHNVITIGPKIYAVREDRIRITPMGDSQIGAIEFMGANVRIKVSDGAGGSLTISQTDREFAKLKLALGDQVGVSWQKKDQLELTA
;
A
#
# COMPACT_ATOMS: atom_id res chain seq x y z
N MET A 1 -17.40 13.62 -7.19
CA MET A 1 -18.00 14.31 -6.01
C MET A 1 -19.18 13.49 -5.50
N TYR A 2 -19.26 13.26 -4.19
CA TYR A 2 -20.43 12.62 -3.55
C TYR A 2 -21.27 13.72 -2.89
N GLY A 3 -22.34 14.15 -3.53
CA GLY A 3 -23.07 15.32 -3.09
C GLY A 3 -22.18 16.57 -3.03
N GLN A 4 -21.98 17.13 -1.82
CA GLN A 4 -21.07 18.28 -1.61
C GLN A 4 -19.63 17.87 -1.27
N THR A 5 -19.35 16.59 -1.06
CA THR A 5 -18.02 16.11 -0.66
C THR A 5 -17.15 15.81 -1.87
N VAL A 6 -15.99 16.46 -1.95
CA VAL A 6 -14.97 16.18 -2.96
C VAL A 6 -14.07 15.08 -2.42
N ALA A 7 -14.24 13.85 -2.91
CA ALA A 7 -13.47 12.70 -2.47
C ALA A 7 -12.04 12.66 -3.05
N VAL A 8 -11.90 13.12 -4.31
CA VAL A 8 -10.59 13.28 -4.98
C VAL A 8 -10.59 14.69 -5.56
N ARG A 9 -9.56 15.42 -5.24
CA ARG A 9 -9.38 16.79 -5.74
C ARG A 9 -8.58 16.76 -7.04
N GLN A 10 -7.60 17.63 -7.20
CA GLN A 10 -6.74 17.60 -8.36
C GLN A 10 -5.67 16.51 -8.18
N VAL A 11 -5.67 15.51 -9.06
CA VAL A 11 -4.66 14.43 -9.10
C VAL A 11 -4.15 14.34 -10.52
N ASP A 12 -2.86 14.65 -10.69
CA ASP A 12 -2.12 14.42 -11.93
C ASP A 12 -1.14 13.27 -11.65
N LEU A 13 -1.33 12.17 -12.36
CA LEU A 13 -0.56 10.93 -12.19
C LEU A 13 -0.21 10.34 -13.53
N GLU A 14 1.06 10.10 -13.74
CA GLU A 14 1.56 9.31 -14.84
C GLU A 14 2.17 8.01 -14.30
N VAL A 15 1.72 6.88 -14.85
CA VAL A 15 2.23 5.54 -14.52
C VAL A 15 2.82 4.95 -15.79
N VAL A 16 4.13 4.81 -15.83
CA VAL A 16 4.85 4.22 -16.96
C VAL A 16 4.89 2.71 -16.79
N ASP A 17 4.41 1.98 -17.80
CA ASP A 17 4.28 0.52 -17.77
C ASP A 17 5.60 -0.24 -17.96
N PRO A 18 5.67 -1.51 -17.47
CA PRO A 18 4.85 -2.14 -16.43
C PRO A 18 5.45 -1.89 -15.03
N LEU A 19 4.64 -1.53 -14.05
CA LEU A 19 5.11 -1.34 -12.68
C LEU A 19 4.06 -1.72 -11.62
N TYR A 20 4.50 -1.83 -10.38
CA TYR A 20 3.65 -1.98 -9.20
C TYR A 20 3.47 -0.61 -8.53
N CYS A 21 2.28 -0.02 -8.66
CA CYS A 21 1.93 1.27 -8.08
C CYS A 21 1.11 1.06 -6.81
N CYS A 22 1.47 1.70 -5.70
CA CYS A 22 0.69 1.69 -4.47
C CYS A 22 0.09 3.07 -4.18
N LEU A 23 -1.23 3.13 -4.01
CA LEU A 23 -1.95 4.27 -3.47
C LEU A 23 -2.00 4.11 -1.95
N LEU A 24 -1.24 4.91 -1.23
CA LEU A 24 -1.03 4.82 0.21
C LEU A 24 -1.60 6.06 0.90
N GLY A 25 -2.27 5.90 2.04
CA GLY A 25 -2.80 7.04 2.82
C GLY A 25 -3.79 6.60 3.89
N PRO A 26 -4.22 7.50 4.78
CA PRO A 26 -5.19 7.19 5.82
C PRO A 26 -6.56 6.81 5.24
N SER A 27 -7.42 6.23 6.08
CA SER A 27 -8.79 5.90 5.70
C SER A 27 -9.54 7.18 5.31
N GLY A 28 -10.35 7.10 4.25
CA GLY A 28 -11.17 8.23 3.79
C GLY A 28 -10.45 9.27 2.92
N CYS A 29 -9.14 9.15 2.64
CA CYS A 29 -8.41 10.13 1.83
C CYS A 29 -8.64 10.03 0.31
N GLY A 30 -9.57 9.19 -0.17
CA GLY A 30 -9.95 9.15 -1.58
C GLY A 30 -9.33 8.04 -2.43
N LYS A 31 -8.47 7.15 -1.89
CA LYS A 31 -7.78 6.08 -2.64
C LYS A 31 -8.71 5.15 -3.41
N THR A 32 -9.70 4.56 -2.72
CA THR A 32 -10.69 3.68 -3.34
C THR A 32 -11.53 4.41 -4.38
N SER A 33 -11.89 5.68 -4.14
CA SER A 33 -12.59 6.50 -5.13
C SER A 33 -11.74 6.72 -6.39
N LEU A 34 -10.45 7.04 -6.24
CA LEU A 34 -9.52 7.17 -7.36
C LEU A 34 -9.41 5.84 -8.14
N LEU A 35 -9.24 4.71 -7.42
CA LEU A 35 -9.20 3.39 -8.04
C LEU A 35 -10.47 3.08 -8.83
N ARG A 36 -11.65 3.38 -8.28
CA ARG A 36 -12.95 3.17 -8.93
C ARG A 36 -13.16 4.07 -10.12
N MET A 37 -12.66 5.31 -10.10
CA MET A 37 -12.65 6.20 -11.26
C MET A 37 -11.78 5.62 -12.39
N ILE A 38 -10.62 5.07 -12.10
CA ILE A 38 -9.77 4.37 -13.09
C ILE A 38 -10.49 3.14 -13.64
N ALA A 39 -11.18 2.37 -12.78
CA ALA A 39 -11.97 1.21 -13.18
C ALA A 39 -13.25 1.56 -13.98
N GLY A 40 -13.73 2.80 -13.94
CA GLY A 40 -15.00 3.24 -14.54
C GLY A 40 -16.24 2.92 -13.72
N HIS A 41 -16.07 2.55 -12.45
CA HIS A 41 -17.19 2.35 -11.52
C HIS A 41 -17.69 3.66 -10.90
N GLU A 42 -16.94 4.74 -11.06
CA GLU A 42 -17.30 6.08 -10.61
C GLU A 42 -16.99 7.11 -11.69
N GLU A 43 -17.90 8.07 -11.84
CA GLU A 43 -17.74 9.15 -12.81
C GLU A 43 -16.73 10.19 -12.32
N ILE A 44 -15.92 10.69 -13.25
CA ILE A 44 -15.04 11.83 -13.01
C ILE A 44 -15.78 13.14 -13.26
N SER A 45 -15.66 14.08 -12.33
CA SER A 45 -16.33 15.39 -12.44
C SER A 45 -15.60 16.32 -13.43
N SER A 46 -14.28 16.16 -13.57
CA SER A 46 -13.41 16.91 -14.49
C SER A 46 -12.07 16.18 -14.70
N GLY A 47 -11.36 16.50 -15.77
CA GLY A 47 -10.14 15.83 -16.16
C GLY A 47 -10.38 14.60 -17.04
N ALA A 48 -9.39 13.74 -17.15
CA ALA A 48 -9.46 12.53 -17.98
C ALA A 48 -8.65 11.37 -17.37
N VAL A 49 -9.06 10.14 -17.67
CA VAL A 49 -8.29 8.93 -17.45
C VAL A 49 -7.81 8.42 -18.79
N LEU A 50 -6.48 8.41 -18.97
CA LEU A 50 -5.85 7.91 -20.19
C LEU A 50 -5.21 6.56 -19.91
N ILE A 51 -5.44 5.57 -20.79
CA ILE A 51 -4.76 4.28 -20.77
C ILE A 51 -4.17 4.06 -22.18
N ASP A 52 -2.86 3.90 -22.27
CA ASP A 52 -2.12 3.83 -23.54
C ASP A 52 -2.43 5.03 -24.47
N GLY A 53 -2.54 6.22 -23.90
CA GLY A 53 -2.86 7.43 -24.66
C GLY A 53 -4.34 7.57 -25.10
N HIS A 54 -5.18 6.58 -24.80
CA HIS A 54 -6.61 6.63 -25.13
C HIS A 54 -7.44 7.09 -23.95
N ASP A 55 -8.31 8.05 -24.18
CA ASP A 55 -9.27 8.52 -23.16
C ASP A 55 -10.35 7.46 -22.90
N VAL A 56 -10.35 6.91 -21.67
CA VAL A 56 -11.32 5.91 -21.22
C VAL A 56 -12.35 6.49 -20.25
N SER A 57 -12.35 7.79 -20.01
CA SER A 57 -13.14 8.47 -18.98
C SER A 57 -14.63 8.15 -19.06
N VAL A 58 -15.19 8.12 -20.27
CA VAL A 58 -16.62 7.87 -20.52
C VAL A 58 -16.94 6.39 -20.80
N LEU A 59 -15.92 5.53 -20.88
CA LEU A 59 -16.15 4.11 -21.15
C LEU A 59 -16.70 3.40 -19.92
N ALA A 60 -17.69 2.53 -20.13
CA ALA A 60 -18.18 1.61 -19.12
C ALA A 60 -17.05 0.68 -18.63
N PRO A 61 -17.08 0.18 -17.37
CA PRO A 61 -16.03 -0.68 -16.80
C PRO A 61 -15.66 -1.87 -17.68
N ALA A 62 -16.64 -2.53 -18.28
CA ALA A 62 -16.42 -3.69 -19.15
C ALA A 62 -15.67 -3.38 -20.47
N ALA A 63 -15.66 -2.11 -20.88
CA ALA A 63 -14.99 -1.66 -22.10
C ALA A 63 -13.56 -1.13 -21.85
N ARG A 64 -13.17 -0.97 -20.57
CA ARG A 64 -11.81 -0.54 -20.20
C ARG A 64 -10.83 -1.72 -20.19
N PRO A 65 -9.56 -1.52 -20.54
CA PRO A 65 -8.54 -2.57 -20.46
C PRO A 65 -8.04 -2.78 -19.02
N THR A 66 -8.96 -2.68 -18.05
CA THR A 66 -8.70 -2.85 -16.63
C THR A 66 -9.53 -3.99 -16.06
N SER A 67 -9.05 -4.59 -14.96
CA SER A 67 -9.84 -5.50 -14.14
C SER A 67 -9.64 -5.16 -12.67
N MET A 68 -10.69 -5.34 -11.86
CA MET A 68 -10.66 -4.94 -10.46
C MET A 68 -10.91 -6.13 -9.53
N MET A 69 -10.10 -6.22 -8.49
CA MET A 69 -10.30 -7.10 -7.35
C MET A 69 -10.76 -6.25 -6.17
N PHE A 70 -11.95 -6.57 -5.63
CA PHE A 70 -12.56 -5.87 -4.51
C PHE A 70 -12.04 -6.39 -3.15
N GLN A 71 -12.10 -5.55 -2.13
CA GLN A 71 -11.64 -5.82 -0.77
C GLN A 71 -12.20 -7.11 -0.15
N ASN A 72 -13.48 -7.41 -0.40
CA ASN A 72 -14.16 -8.62 0.07
C ASN A 72 -14.11 -9.78 -0.93
N TYR A 73 -13.20 -9.72 -1.92
CA TYR A 73 -13.03 -10.69 -3.02
C TYR A 73 -14.25 -10.81 -3.93
N ALA A 74 -15.44 -10.52 -3.46
CA ALA A 74 -16.74 -10.57 -4.17
C ALA A 74 -16.95 -11.87 -4.99
N LEU A 75 -16.53 -13.02 -4.44
CA LEU A 75 -16.75 -14.32 -5.07
C LEU A 75 -18.24 -14.68 -5.07
N PHE A 76 -18.70 -15.30 -6.13
CA PHE A 76 -20.08 -15.79 -6.23
C PHE A 76 -20.22 -17.07 -5.38
N PRO A 77 -20.95 -17.03 -4.25
CA PRO A 77 -20.97 -18.16 -3.30
C PRO A 77 -21.66 -19.42 -3.83
N HIS A 78 -22.52 -19.25 -4.83
CA HIS A 78 -23.30 -20.32 -5.48
C HIS A 78 -22.59 -20.92 -6.70
N LEU A 79 -21.43 -20.40 -7.10
CA LEU A 79 -20.61 -20.92 -8.19
C LEU A 79 -19.40 -21.66 -7.64
N THR A 80 -18.97 -22.68 -8.36
CA THR A 80 -17.69 -23.34 -8.07
C THR A 80 -16.51 -22.39 -8.27
N VAL A 81 -15.33 -22.75 -7.79
CA VAL A 81 -14.07 -22.03 -8.04
C VAL A 81 -13.83 -21.88 -9.54
N LEU A 82 -14.00 -22.95 -10.31
CA LEU A 82 -13.86 -22.93 -11.77
C LEU A 82 -14.85 -21.98 -12.43
N ASP A 83 -16.12 -22.05 -12.04
CA ASP A 83 -17.16 -21.18 -12.61
C ASP A 83 -17.01 -19.71 -12.18
N ASN A 84 -16.49 -19.44 -10.99
CA ASN A 84 -16.12 -18.10 -10.57
C ASN A 84 -15.07 -17.51 -11.52
N VAL A 85 -13.99 -18.24 -11.80
CA VAL A 85 -12.93 -17.78 -12.71
C VAL A 85 -13.45 -17.66 -14.14
N ALA A 86 -14.22 -18.66 -14.62
CA ALA A 86 -14.79 -18.68 -15.97
C ALA A 86 -15.90 -17.65 -16.21
N PHE A 87 -16.40 -16.97 -15.16
CA PHE A 87 -17.60 -16.13 -15.25
C PHE A 87 -17.49 -15.01 -16.28
N ALA A 88 -16.38 -14.28 -16.28
CA ALA A 88 -16.15 -13.19 -17.23
C ALA A 88 -16.17 -13.67 -18.69
N LEU A 89 -15.59 -14.86 -18.96
CA LEU A 89 -15.60 -15.47 -20.29
C LEU A 89 -17.00 -15.93 -20.69
N LYS A 90 -17.84 -16.38 -19.73
CA LYS A 90 -19.25 -16.68 -19.99
C LYS A 90 -20.02 -15.44 -20.46
N ILE A 91 -19.79 -14.28 -19.81
CA ILE A 91 -20.42 -13.00 -20.20
C ILE A 91 -19.95 -12.57 -21.60
N LYS A 92 -18.70 -12.86 -21.97
CA LYS A 92 -18.15 -12.62 -23.32
C LYS A 92 -18.68 -13.63 -24.37
N GLY A 93 -19.54 -14.59 -23.99
CA GLY A 93 -20.18 -15.52 -24.90
C GLY A 93 -19.38 -16.79 -25.23
N LEU A 94 -18.23 -17.06 -24.56
CA LEU A 94 -17.43 -18.25 -24.82
C LEU A 94 -18.18 -19.52 -24.44
N GLY A 95 -18.03 -20.59 -25.25
CA GLY A 95 -18.57 -21.92 -25.02
C GLY A 95 -18.09 -22.53 -23.69
N LYS A 96 -18.90 -23.43 -23.10
CA LYS A 96 -18.59 -23.97 -21.76
C LYS A 96 -17.26 -24.73 -21.72
N ALA A 97 -16.95 -25.54 -22.72
CA ALA A 97 -15.70 -26.29 -22.76
C ALA A 97 -14.50 -25.37 -22.82
N GLU A 98 -14.52 -24.38 -23.74
CA GLU A 98 -13.44 -23.43 -23.95
C GLU A 98 -13.18 -22.54 -22.73
N ARG A 99 -14.22 -21.93 -22.12
CA ARG A 99 -14.05 -21.10 -20.94
C ARG A 99 -13.56 -21.86 -19.72
N HIS A 100 -13.95 -23.17 -19.57
CA HIS A 100 -13.48 -24.01 -18.50
C HIS A 100 -12.01 -24.41 -18.70
N ASP A 101 -11.57 -24.68 -19.91
CA ASP A 101 -10.16 -24.98 -20.22
C ASP A 101 -9.27 -23.77 -19.88
N GLN A 102 -9.64 -22.56 -20.32
CA GLN A 102 -8.94 -21.33 -19.96
C GLN A 102 -8.93 -21.09 -18.45
N ALA A 103 -10.05 -21.34 -17.76
CA ALA A 103 -10.16 -21.19 -16.31
C ALA A 103 -9.31 -22.21 -15.55
N PHE A 104 -9.22 -23.44 -16.01
CA PHE A 104 -8.31 -24.45 -15.46
C PHE A 104 -6.85 -24.05 -15.58
N THR A 105 -6.46 -23.54 -16.74
CA THR A 105 -5.09 -23.01 -16.97
C THR A 105 -4.80 -21.85 -16.02
N MET A 106 -5.75 -20.94 -15.83
CA MET A 106 -5.60 -19.81 -14.90
C MET A 106 -5.51 -20.29 -13.44
N LEU A 107 -6.34 -21.26 -13.02
CA LEU A 107 -6.26 -21.86 -11.69
C LEU A 107 -4.93 -22.58 -11.44
N GLN A 108 -4.33 -23.18 -12.45
CA GLN A 108 -3.00 -23.75 -12.35
C GLN A 108 -1.93 -22.68 -12.10
N ASN A 109 -2.03 -21.51 -12.76
CA ASN A 109 -1.11 -20.41 -12.56
C ASN A 109 -1.14 -19.81 -11.16
N VAL A 110 -2.26 -19.94 -10.45
CA VAL A 110 -2.42 -19.51 -9.05
C VAL A 110 -2.42 -20.69 -8.06
N GLN A 111 -1.99 -21.88 -8.48
CA GLN A 111 -1.83 -23.10 -7.66
C GLN A 111 -3.15 -23.58 -6.98
N LEU A 112 -4.27 -23.45 -7.66
CA LEU A 112 -5.61 -23.84 -7.14
C LEU A 112 -6.34 -24.87 -8.02
N ARG A 113 -5.64 -25.55 -8.93
CA ARG A 113 -6.24 -26.49 -9.88
C ARG A 113 -7.08 -27.58 -9.18
N ASP A 114 -6.56 -28.14 -8.10
CA ASP A 114 -7.20 -29.24 -7.36
C ASP A 114 -8.46 -28.80 -6.61
N LEU A 115 -8.66 -27.49 -6.44
CA LEU A 115 -9.83 -26.89 -5.78
C LEU A 115 -10.88 -26.39 -6.77
N ALA A 116 -10.74 -26.66 -8.07
CA ALA A 116 -11.62 -26.17 -9.13
C ALA A 116 -13.11 -26.51 -8.93
N GLY A 117 -13.42 -27.68 -8.38
CA GLY A 117 -14.80 -28.14 -8.10
C GLY A 117 -15.37 -27.66 -6.77
N GLY A 118 -14.56 -27.06 -5.90
CA GLY A 118 -14.98 -26.55 -4.60
C GLY A 118 -15.77 -25.25 -4.68
N TYR A 119 -16.34 -24.82 -3.55
CA TYR A 119 -17.08 -23.57 -3.41
C TYR A 119 -16.31 -22.58 -2.54
N PRO A 120 -16.57 -21.25 -2.68
CA PRO A 120 -15.85 -20.21 -1.93
C PRO A 120 -15.84 -20.43 -0.41
N ASN A 121 -16.91 -20.90 0.18
CA ASN A 121 -17.02 -21.15 1.63
C ASN A 121 -16.17 -22.33 2.14
N GLN A 122 -15.60 -23.13 1.25
CA GLN A 122 -14.69 -24.23 1.56
C GLN A 122 -13.22 -23.83 1.51
N LEU A 123 -12.94 -22.57 1.13
CA LEU A 123 -11.60 -22.05 0.91
C LEU A 123 -11.10 -21.20 2.09
N SER A 124 -9.80 -21.27 2.38
CA SER A 124 -9.15 -20.30 3.25
C SER A 124 -9.16 -18.89 2.64
N GLY A 125 -8.93 -17.85 3.46
CA GLY A 125 -8.89 -16.47 2.96
C GLY A 125 -7.87 -16.26 1.84
N GLY A 126 -6.67 -16.81 1.94
CA GLY A 126 -5.65 -16.74 0.88
C GLY A 126 -6.06 -17.50 -0.39
N GLN A 127 -6.76 -18.64 -0.26
CA GLN A 127 -7.30 -19.34 -1.42
C GLN A 127 -8.41 -18.55 -2.11
N GLN A 128 -9.33 -17.93 -1.35
CA GLN A 128 -10.36 -17.05 -1.90
C GLN A 128 -9.74 -15.86 -2.64
N GLN A 129 -8.70 -15.26 -2.08
CA GLN A 129 -7.93 -14.19 -2.72
C GLN A 129 -7.34 -14.61 -4.06
N ARG A 130 -6.68 -15.77 -4.12
CA ARG A 130 -6.11 -16.31 -5.36
C ARG A 130 -7.20 -16.61 -6.41
N VAL A 131 -8.38 -17.09 -6.01
CA VAL A 131 -9.53 -17.26 -6.92
C VAL A 131 -10.00 -15.91 -7.47
N ALA A 132 -10.13 -14.88 -6.62
CA ALA A 132 -10.52 -13.55 -7.05
C ALA A 132 -9.48 -12.93 -8.01
N LEU A 133 -8.20 -13.15 -7.74
CA LEU A 133 -7.09 -12.73 -8.60
C LEU A 133 -7.16 -13.45 -9.97
N ALA A 134 -7.35 -14.79 -9.98
CA ALA A 134 -7.52 -15.57 -11.20
C ALA A 134 -8.71 -15.07 -12.03
N ARG A 135 -9.85 -14.78 -11.37
CA ARG A 135 -11.05 -14.22 -12.01
C ARG A 135 -10.79 -12.85 -12.65
N ALA A 136 -10.00 -12.00 -12.00
CA ALA A 136 -9.63 -10.70 -12.55
C ALA A 136 -8.66 -10.84 -13.74
N LEU A 137 -7.71 -11.76 -13.66
CA LEU A 137 -6.65 -11.95 -14.67
C LEU A 137 -7.12 -12.69 -15.93
N ILE A 138 -8.17 -13.51 -15.86
CA ILE A 138 -8.62 -14.31 -17.01
C ILE A 138 -9.10 -13.44 -18.18
N THR A 139 -9.46 -12.18 -17.91
CA THR A 139 -9.83 -11.21 -18.94
C THR A 139 -8.64 -10.60 -19.67
N GLN A 140 -7.41 -10.92 -19.24
CA GLN A 140 -6.14 -10.40 -19.76
C GLN A 140 -6.09 -8.86 -19.75
N PRO A 141 -6.28 -8.22 -18.58
CA PRO A 141 -6.27 -6.78 -18.49
C PRO A 141 -4.84 -6.23 -18.69
N LYS A 142 -4.73 -4.97 -19.16
CA LYS A 142 -3.46 -4.22 -19.14
C LYS A 142 -3.11 -3.71 -17.75
N ILE A 143 -4.14 -3.36 -16.98
CA ILE A 143 -4.00 -2.84 -15.61
C ILE A 143 -4.86 -3.66 -14.66
N LEU A 144 -4.25 -4.20 -13.60
CA LEU A 144 -4.96 -4.85 -12.50
C LEU A 144 -5.10 -3.88 -11.33
N LEU A 145 -6.34 -3.64 -10.92
CA LEU A 145 -6.70 -2.75 -9.83
C LEU A 145 -7.03 -3.58 -8.58
N LEU A 146 -6.34 -3.32 -7.48
CA LEU A 146 -6.43 -4.08 -6.23
C LEU A 146 -6.89 -3.16 -5.09
N ASP A 147 -8.11 -3.36 -4.59
CA ASP A 147 -8.67 -2.58 -3.49
C ASP A 147 -8.46 -3.32 -2.16
N GLU A 148 -7.44 -2.91 -1.40
CA GLU A 148 -7.02 -3.52 -0.11
C GLU A 148 -6.95 -5.06 -0.15
N PRO A 149 -6.25 -5.68 -1.11
CA PRO A 149 -6.33 -7.11 -1.34
C PRO A 149 -5.84 -7.96 -0.16
N LEU A 150 -5.00 -7.42 0.72
CA LEU A 150 -4.36 -8.14 1.82
C LEU A 150 -5.00 -7.85 3.19
N SER A 151 -6.00 -6.96 3.26
CA SER A 151 -6.57 -6.48 4.53
C SER A 151 -7.26 -7.57 5.36
N ALA A 152 -7.87 -8.56 4.70
CA ALA A 152 -8.60 -9.66 5.35
C ALA A 152 -7.71 -10.84 5.79
N LEU A 153 -6.39 -10.78 5.54
CA LEU A 153 -5.46 -11.86 5.86
C LEU A 153 -4.80 -11.65 7.23
N ASP A 154 -4.46 -12.76 7.88
CA ASP A 154 -3.61 -12.72 9.06
C ASP A 154 -2.18 -12.22 8.73
N PRO A 155 -1.40 -11.74 9.73
CA PRO A 155 -0.10 -11.14 9.48
C PRO A 155 0.92 -12.06 8.78
N PHE A 156 0.88 -13.36 9.07
CA PHE A 156 1.83 -14.32 8.49
C PHE A 156 1.52 -14.57 7.01
N LEU A 157 0.27 -14.89 6.70
CA LEU A 157 -0.19 -15.10 5.34
C LEU A 157 -0.04 -13.83 4.48
N ARG A 158 -0.19 -12.66 5.08
CA ARG A 158 0.02 -11.36 4.41
C ARG A 158 1.45 -11.21 3.89
N ILE A 159 2.46 -11.68 4.64
CA ILE A 159 3.87 -11.63 4.20
C ILE A 159 4.08 -12.53 2.97
N GLU A 160 3.54 -13.76 2.99
CA GLU A 160 3.63 -14.68 1.86
C GLU A 160 2.94 -14.12 0.62
N MET A 161 1.71 -13.64 0.79
CA MET A 161 0.91 -13.09 -0.32
C MET A 161 1.52 -11.83 -0.94
N ARG A 162 2.25 -11.02 -0.17
CA ARG A 162 3.03 -9.90 -0.73
C ARG A 162 4.05 -10.39 -1.74
N ALA A 163 4.85 -11.39 -1.36
CA ALA A 163 5.87 -11.95 -2.26
C ALA A 163 5.23 -12.54 -3.54
N GLU A 164 4.13 -13.27 -3.39
CA GLU A 164 3.39 -13.84 -4.52
C GLU A 164 2.83 -12.77 -5.48
N LEU A 165 2.23 -11.70 -4.95
CA LEU A 165 1.69 -10.61 -5.77
C LEU A 165 2.79 -9.90 -6.57
N LYS A 166 3.96 -9.65 -5.96
CA LYS A 166 5.09 -9.03 -6.66
C LYS A 166 5.64 -9.94 -7.75
N GLU A 167 5.80 -11.24 -7.46
CA GLU A 167 6.25 -12.22 -8.44
C GLU A 167 5.24 -12.37 -9.59
N LEU A 168 3.96 -12.42 -9.28
CA LEU A 168 2.89 -12.50 -10.28
C LEU A 168 2.90 -11.28 -11.21
N GLN A 169 3.03 -10.06 -10.65
CA GLN A 169 3.11 -8.83 -11.44
C GLN A 169 4.29 -8.87 -12.41
N ARG A 170 5.48 -9.28 -11.93
CA ARG A 170 6.69 -9.42 -12.77
C ARG A 170 6.49 -10.45 -13.89
N ARG A 171 5.91 -11.60 -13.57
CA ARG A 171 5.67 -12.69 -14.55
C ARG A 171 4.66 -12.30 -15.61
N LEU A 172 3.63 -11.54 -15.25
CA LEU A 172 2.61 -11.09 -16.18
C LEU A 172 3.04 -9.89 -17.02
N GLY A 173 3.99 -9.07 -16.53
CA GLY A 173 4.45 -7.88 -17.21
C GLY A 173 3.37 -6.83 -17.44
N ILE A 174 2.40 -6.70 -16.51
CA ILE A 174 1.32 -5.71 -16.55
C ILE A 174 1.41 -4.78 -15.35
N THR A 175 0.74 -3.64 -15.41
CA THR A 175 0.68 -2.69 -14.31
C THR A 175 -0.31 -3.15 -13.24
N PHE A 176 0.13 -3.12 -11.97
CA PHE A 176 -0.74 -3.28 -10.80
C PHE A 176 -0.91 -1.93 -10.12
N ILE A 177 -2.16 -1.56 -9.79
CA ILE A 177 -2.46 -0.40 -8.94
C ILE A 177 -3.14 -0.94 -7.68
N HIS A 178 -2.47 -0.80 -6.54
CA HIS A 178 -2.83 -1.40 -5.26
C HIS A 178 -3.16 -0.30 -4.25
N VAL A 179 -4.38 -0.28 -3.74
CA VAL A 179 -4.80 0.56 -2.62
C VAL A 179 -4.47 -0.13 -1.31
N THR A 180 -3.78 0.55 -0.43
CA THR A 180 -3.50 0.07 0.93
C THR A 180 -3.43 1.23 1.92
N HIS A 181 -3.67 0.94 3.19
CA HIS A 181 -3.36 1.82 4.32
C HIS A 181 -2.09 1.34 5.07
N SER A 182 -1.52 0.21 4.66
CA SER A 182 -0.32 -0.39 5.26
C SER A 182 0.95 0.16 4.61
N GLN A 183 1.76 0.84 5.41
CA GLN A 183 3.07 1.35 4.99
C GLN A 183 4.00 0.20 4.60
N ASP A 184 4.01 -0.90 5.38
CA ASP A 184 4.84 -2.08 5.11
C ASP A 184 4.51 -2.73 3.76
N GLU A 185 3.23 -2.74 3.37
CA GLU A 185 2.81 -3.25 2.07
C GLU A 185 3.34 -2.38 0.94
N ALA A 186 3.12 -1.06 1.03
CA ALA A 186 3.60 -0.13 0.02
C ALA A 186 5.12 -0.16 -0.12
N MET A 187 5.85 -0.15 1.01
CA MET A 187 7.32 -0.19 1.01
C MET A 187 7.88 -1.49 0.45
N ALA A 188 7.21 -2.63 0.67
CA ALA A 188 7.68 -3.94 0.20
C ALA A 188 7.34 -4.25 -1.26
N LEU A 189 6.20 -3.75 -1.77
CA LEU A 189 5.65 -4.13 -3.07
C LEU A 189 5.91 -3.13 -4.17
N ALA A 190 5.84 -1.83 -3.84
CA ALA A 190 5.76 -0.80 -4.85
C ALA A 190 7.09 -0.54 -5.58
N ASP A 191 6.98 -0.25 -6.86
CA ASP A 191 7.99 0.47 -7.62
C ASP A 191 7.72 1.98 -7.55
N LEU A 192 6.43 2.35 -7.43
CA LEU A 192 5.94 3.72 -7.30
C LEU A 192 4.90 3.80 -6.17
N VAL A 193 5.11 4.72 -5.23
CA VAL A 193 4.15 5.01 -4.15
C VAL A 193 3.57 6.40 -4.36
N LEU A 194 2.25 6.51 -4.28
CA LEU A 194 1.53 7.77 -4.15
C LEU A 194 1.01 7.90 -2.73
N VAL A 195 1.50 8.86 -1.99
CA VAL A 195 0.99 9.19 -0.66
C VAL A 195 -0.15 10.18 -0.81
N MET A 196 -1.33 9.76 -0.39
CA MET A 196 -2.57 10.57 -0.49
C MET A 196 -3.04 11.04 0.89
N ASN A 197 -3.56 12.25 0.93
CA ASN A 197 -4.22 12.83 2.10
C ASN A 197 -5.33 13.77 1.63
N ASP A 198 -6.50 13.74 2.28
CA ASP A 198 -7.64 14.64 2.03
C ASP A 198 -7.97 14.87 0.53
N GLY A 199 -7.86 13.82 -0.26
CA GLY A 199 -8.20 13.83 -1.70
C GLY A 199 -7.12 14.40 -2.61
N VAL A 200 -5.90 14.68 -2.10
CA VAL A 200 -4.75 15.15 -2.88
C VAL A 200 -3.59 14.18 -2.79
N VAL A 201 -2.68 14.23 -3.77
CA VAL A 201 -1.41 13.51 -3.73
C VAL A 201 -0.36 14.42 -3.08
N GLU A 202 0.09 14.05 -1.88
CA GLU A 202 1.11 14.79 -1.13
C GLU A 202 2.52 14.58 -1.70
N GLN A 203 2.81 13.33 -2.08
CA GLN A 203 4.10 12.97 -2.66
C GLN A 203 3.96 11.71 -3.52
N THR A 204 4.73 11.67 -4.61
CA THR A 204 4.92 10.50 -5.47
C THR A 204 6.41 10.19 -5.56
N GLY A 205 6.80 8.92 -5.52
CA GLY A 205 8.19 8.49 -5.67
C GLY A 205 8.36 7.00 -5.37
N SER A 206 9.58 6.51 -5.51
CA SER A 206 9.93 5.16 -5.05
C SER A 206 9.79 5.04 -3.53
N PRO A 207 9.59 3.83 -2.98
CA PRO A 207 9.58 3.62 -1.52
C PRO A 207 10.77 4.25 -0.80
N MET A 208 11.96 4.11 -1.39
CA MET A 208 13.19 4.66 -0.83
C MET A 208 13.19 6.19 -0.82
N GLU A 209 12.68 6.83 -1.87
CA GLU A 209 12.56 8.30 -1.92
C GLU A 209 11.54 8.83 -0.93
N ILE A 210 10.35 8.21 -0.86
CA ILE A 210 9.31 8.59 0.09
C ILE A 210 9.82 8.50 1.53
N PHE A 211 10.53 7.41 1.87
CA PHE A 211 11.08 7.22 3.21
C PHE A 211 12.24 8.17 3.51
N ASN A 212 13.23 8.30 2.60
CA ASN A 212 14.43 9.07 2.89
C ASN A 212 14.27 10.58 2.69
N LYS A 213 13.30 11.00 1.87
CA LYS A 213 13.08 12.41 1.50
C LYS A 213 11.59 12.77 1.57
N PRO A 214 10.94 12.64 2.75
CA PRO A 214 9.56 13.09 2.89
C PRO A 214 9.47 14.57 2.56
N ARG A 215 8.45 14.95 1.77
CA ARG A 215 8.29 16.31 1.28
C ARG A 215 7.83 17.26 2.39
N ASN A 216 6.92 16.82 3.22
CA ASN A 216 6.30 17.64 4.27
C ASN A 216 6.12 16.85 5.58
N ALA A 217 5.65 17.52 6.61
CA ALA A 217 5.43 16.93 7.93
C ALA A 217 4.40 15.80 7.92
N PHE A 218 3.36 15.91 7.08
CA PHE A 218 2.38 14.83 6.96
C PHE A 218 3.04 13.54 6.45
N VAL A 219 3.78 13.61 5.35
CA VAL A 219 4.44 12.42 4.77
C VAL A 219 5.44 11.82 5.76
N ALA A 220 6.27 12.65 6.41
CA ALA A 220 7.23 12.19 7.41
C ALA A 220 6.57 11.43 8.57
N ASN A 221 5.49 11.99 9.13
CA ASN A 221 4.74 11.38 10.23
C ASN A 221 3.96 10.14 9.77
N PHE A 222 3.32 10.22 8.60
CA PHE A 222 2.48 9.13 8.09
C PHE A 222 3.31 7.90 7.70
N ILE A 223 4.47 8.08 7.07
CA ILE A 223 5.37 6.97 6.74
C ILE A 223 6.06 6.43 8.00
N GLY A 224 6.25 7.27 9.03
CA GLY A 224 6.93 6.90 10.26
C GLY A 224 8.45 6.83 10.12
N GLY A 225 9.12 6.45 11.22
CA GLY A 225 10.58 6.37 11.26
C GLY A 225 11.28 7.73 11.31
N HIS A 226 10.53 8.83 11.49
CA HIS A 226 11.03 10.20 11.56
C HIS A 226 10.48 10.93 12.77
N ASN A 227 11.31 11.81 13.32
CA ASN A 227 10.87 12.86 14.24
C ASN A 227 10.69 14.15 13.44
N VAL A 228 9.53 14.77 13.53
CA VAL A 228 9.26 16.09 12.97
C VAL A 228 9.51 17.12 14.05
N ILE A 229 10.52 17.98 13.83
CA ILE A 229 10.98 18.96 14.82
C ILE A 229 10.98 20.37 14.22
N THR A 230 10.69 21.35 15.07
CA THR A 230 10.73 22.76 14.68
C THR A 230 12.00 23.41 15.22
N ILE A 231 12.81 24.01 14.35
CA ILE A 231 14.02 24.75 14.72
C ILE A 231 13.91 26.16 14.15
N GLY A 232 13.67 27.12 15.01
CA GLY A 232 13.38 28.50 14.57
C GLY A 232 12.09 28.53 13.72
N PRO A 233 12.11 29.15 12.53
CA PRO A 233 10.93 29.22 11.65
C PRO A 233 10.75 28.00 10.75
N LYS A 234 11.62 27.00 10.82
CA LYS A 234 11.66 25.86 9.89
C LYS A 234 11.28 24.55 10.57
N ILE A 235 10.69 23.66 9.79
CA ILE A 235 10.32 22.31 10.20
C ILE A 235 11.29 21.32 9.53
N TYR A 236 11.78 20.36 10.30
CA TYR A 236 12.71 19.34 9.85
C TYR A 236 12.22 17.92 10.18
N ALA A 237 12.53 16.97 9.34
CA ALA A 237 12.48 15.56 9.66
C ALA A 237 13.89 15.08 10.03
N VAL A 238 13.96 14.31 11.13
CA VAL A 238 15.17 13.58 11.54
C VAL A 238 14.80 12.12 11.75
N ARG A 239 15.50 11.22 11.08
CA ARG A 239 15.22 9.78 11.19
C ARG A 239 15.51 9.27 12.60
N GLU A 240 14.64 8.40 13.12
CA GLU A 240 14.77 7.79 14.45
C GLU A 240 16.10 7.05 14.63
N ASP A 241 16.63 6.41 13.57
CA ASP A 241 17.89 5.66 13.56
C ASP A 241 19.14 6.54 13.42
N ARG A 242 18.99 7.85 13.24
CA ARG A 242 20.08 8.82 13.15
C ARG A 242 20.29 9.61 14.44
N ILE A 243 19.38 9.48 15.38
CA ILE A 243 19.50 10.12 16.68
C ILE A 243 20.32 9.23 17.60
N ARG A 244 21.27 9.83 18.29
CA ARG A 244 22.14 9.17 19.26
C ARG A 244 21.78 9.58 20.67
N ILE A 245 21.84 8.61 21.59
CA ILE A 245 21.69 8.80 23.03
C ILE A 245 23.06 8.84 23.69
N THR A 246 23.24 9.79 24.60
CA THR A 246 24.40 9.88 25.49
C THR A 246 23.96 9.77 26.96
N PRO A 247 24.79 9.23 27.87
CA PRO A 247 24.39 8.92 29.25
C PRO A 247 24.01 10.12 30.12
N MET A 248 24.22 11.35 29.71
CA MET A 248 23.90 12.57 30.47
C MET A 248 23.31 13.65 29.57
N GLY A 249 22.28 14.35 30.07
CA GLY A 249 21.61 15.43 29.36
C GLY A 249 20.27 15.79 30.01
N ASP A 250 19.51 16.66 29.34
CA ASP A 250 18.29 17.27 29.88
C ASP A 250 16.99 16.52 29.45
N SER A 251 17.13 15.46 28.66
CA SER A 251 15.99 14.64 28.20
C SER A 251 15.80 13.46 29.14
N GLN A 252 14.54 13.04 29.35
CA GLN A 252 14.21 11.88 30.19
C GLN A 252 13.59 10.77 29.36
N ILE A 253 14.00 9.52 29.62
CA ILE A 253 13.40 8.34 28.99
C ILE A 253 11.99 8.11 29.54
N GLY A 254 10.99 8.31 28.66
CA GLY A 254 9.57 8.13 28.96
C GLY A 254 9.01 6.76 28.60
N ALA A 255 9.60 6.07 27.60
CA ALA A 255 9.20 4.71 27.23
C ALA A 255 10.36 3.96 26.55
N ILE A 256 10.38 2.65 26.72
CA ILE A 256 11.29 1.73 26.05
C ILE A 256 10.46 0.57 25.50
N GLU A 257 10.45 0.38 24.18
CA GLU A 257 9.69 -0.67 23.50
C GLU A 257 10.66 -1.62 22.80
N PHE A 258 10.65 -2.88 23.17
CA PHE A 258 11.44 -3.92 22.54
C PHE A 258 10.71 -4.46 21.30
N MET A 259 11.30 -4.24 20.13
CA MET A 259 10.74 -4.60 18.81
C MET A 259 11.48 -5.80 18.18
N GLY A 260 12.10 -6.65 18.98
CA GLY A 260 12.95 -7.75 18.51
C GLY A 260 14.36 -7.28 18.20
N ALA A 261 14.75 -7.18 16.94
CA ALA A 261 16.09 -6.73 16.54
C ALA A 261 16.41 -5.26 16.86
N ASN A 262 15.37 -4.46 17.12
CA ASN A 262 15.48 -3.04 17.45
C ASN A 262 14.76 -2.72 18.76
N VAL A 263 15.21 -1.66 19.42
CA VAL A 263 14.59 -1.06 20.60
C VAL A 263 14.20 0.37 20.23
N ARG A 264 12.94 0.72 20.47
CA ARG A 264 12.43 2.06 20.28
C ARG A 264 12.36 2.76 21.62
N ILE A 265 13.00 3.92 21.73
CA ILE A 265 13.12 4.68 22.96
C ILE A 265 12.45 6.03 22.76
N LYS A 266 11.52 6.37 23.64
CA LYS A 266 10.85 7.66 23.61
C LYS A 266 11.43 8.54 24.72
N VAL A 267 11.92 9.72 24.35
CA VAL A 267 12.53 10.67 25.28
C VAL A 267 11.79 12.01 25.23
N SER A 268 11.74 12.74 26.34
CA SER A 268 11.29 14.12 26.33
C SER A 268 12.34 15.01 25.63
N ASP A 269 11.90 16.06 24.92
CA ASP A 269 12.81 16.99 24.26
C ASP A 269 13.19 18.20 25.12
N GLY A 270 12.75 18.20 26.39
CA GLY A 270 12.96 19.33 27.33
C GLY A 270 12.07 20.53 27.08
N ALA A 271 11.39 20.62 25.94
CA ALA A 271 10.49 21.71 25.55
C ALA A 271 8.99 21.29 25.61
N GLY A 272 8.69 20.13 26.17
CA GLY A 272 7.33 19.57 26.26
C GLY A 272 6.93 18.66 25.11
N GLY A 273 7.80 18.44 24.12
CA GLY A 273 7.68 17.46 23.06
C GLY A 273 8.37 16.14 23.39
N SER A 274 8.34 15.20 22.45
CA SER A 274 9.03 13.93 22.57
C SER A 274 9.71 13.53 21.28
N LEU A 275 10.89 12.90 21.42
CA LEU A 275 11.62 12.30 20.32
C LEU A 275 11.60 10.79 20.44
N THR A 276 11.48 10.10 19.31
CA THR A 276 11.59 8.65 19.24
C THR A 276 12.93 8.29 18.62
N ILE A 277 13.64 7.35 19.24
CA ILE A 277 14.96 6.91 18.83
C ILE A 277 14.88 5.41 18.60
N SER A 278 15.38 4.95 17.45
CA SER A 278 15.47 3.52 17.13
C SER A 278 16.94 3.09 17.12
N GLN A 279 17.26 2.09 17.92
CA GLN A 279 18.60 1.50 17.99
C GLN A 279 18.50 -0.02 17.90
N THR A 280 19.59 -0.67 17.50
CA THR A 280 19.64 -2.13 17.58
C THR A 280 19.63 -2.59 19.04
N ASP A 281 19.12 -3.79 19.30
CA ASP A 281 19.13 -4.43 20.63
C ASP A 281 20.53 -4.46 21.24
N ARG A 282 21.56 -4.72 20.40
CA ARG A 282 22.97 -4.77 20.80
C ARG A 282 23.53 -3.40 21.20
N GLU A 283 23.15 -2.34 20.52
CA GLU A 283 23.57 -0.97 20.87
C GLU A 283 22.89 -0.53 22.15
N PHE A 284 21.60 -0.77 22.28
CA PHE A 284 20.84 -0.44 23.47
C PHE A 284 21.36 -1.17 24.71
N ALA A 285 21.69 -2.47 24.63
CA ALA A 285 22.21 -3.25 25.75
C ALA A 285 23.53 -2.69 26.32
N LYS A 286 24.35 -2.04 25.49
CA LYS A 286 25.61 -1.42 25.95
C LYS A 286 25.37 -0.15 26.77
N LEU A 287 24.26 0.54 26.54
CA LEU A 287 23.95 1.81 27.21
C LEU A 287 23.44 1.62 28.63
N LYS A 288 22.91 0.42 28.97
CA LYS A 288 22.37 0.06 30.30
C LYS A 288 21.33 1.09 30.79
N LEU A 289 20.52 1.61 29.90
CA LEU A 289 19.51 2.63 30.19
C LEU A 289 18.23 2.01 30.72
N ALA A 290 17.56 2.72 31.61
CA ALA A 290 16.27 2.37 32.18
C ALA A 290 15.24 3.50 32.02
N LEU A 291 13.98 3.14 32.25
CA LEU A 291 12.89 4.11 32.28
C LEU A 291 13.14 5.16 33.36
N GLY A 292 13.01 6.43 33.01
CA GLY A 292 13.24 7.56 33.91
C GLY A 292 14.66 8.11 33.90
N ASP A 293 15.62 7.43 33.26
CA ASP A 293 17.01 7.92 33.18
C ASP A 293 17.10 9.25 32.43
N GLN A 294 18.00 10.11 32.89
CA GLN A 294 18.36 11.36 32.22
C GLN A 294 19.40 11.08 31.12
N VAL A 295 19.11 11.54 29.92
CA VAL A 295 19.94 11.28 28.73
C VAL A 295 20.10 12.53 27.89
N GLY A 296 21.22 12.61 27.17
CA GLY A 296 21.39 13.59 26.09
C GLY A 296 20.94 12.98 24.76
N VAL A 297 20.41 13.81 23.88
CA VAL A 297 20.07 13.44 22.50
C VAL A 297 20.80 14.32 21.51
N SER A 298 21.32 13.73 20.45
CA SER A 298 22.05 14.47 19.42
C SER A 298 21.92 13.80 18.05
N TRP A 299 22.03 14.59 17.00
CA TRP A 299 22.14 14.15 15.60
C TRP A 299 23.02 15.10 14.81
N GLN A 300 23.47 14.69 13.64
CA GLN A 300 24.29 15.55 12.79
C GLN A 300 23.41 16.46 11.95
N LYS A 301 23.88 17.68 11.65
CA LYS A 301 23.14 18.65 10.83
C LYS A 301 22.76 18.09 9.45
N LYS A 302 23.59 17.23 8.87
CA LYS A 302 23.31 16.55 7.59
C LYS A 302 22.13 15.55 7.65
N ASP A 303 21.74 15.11 8.86
CA ASP A 303 20.62 14.19 9.07
C ASP A 303 19.28 14.93 9.24
N GLN A 304 19.31 16.29 9.23
CA GLN A 304 18.14 17.13 9.21
C GLN A 304 17.68 17.34 7.76
N LEU A 305 16.48 16.90 7.46
CA LEU A 305 15.83 17.18 6.18
C LEU A 305 14.82 18.30 6.38
N GLU A 306 15.01 19.43 5.72
CA GLU A 306 14.04 20.54 5.75
C GLU A 306 12.78 20.14 5.01
N LEU A 307 11.63 20.29 5.66
CA LEU A 307 10.32 19.95 5.12
C LEU A 307 9.67 21.21 4.53
N THR A 308 8.89 21.01 3.45
CA THR A 308 8.02 22.07 2.95
C THR A 308 6.85 22.26 3.91
N ALA A 309 6.36 23.51 4.01
CA ALA A 309 5.22 23.86 4.83
C ALA A 309 3.92 23.21 4.32
#